data_bad40476d729f4a91daaa4933bbf8162
#
_entry.id   bad40476d729f4a91daaa4933bbf8162
#
_cell.length_a   1.000
_cell.length_b   1.000
_cell.length_c   1.000
_cell.angle_alpha   90.00
_cell.angle_beta   90.00
_cell.angle_gamma   90.00
#
_symmetry.space_group_name_H-M   'P 1'
#
loop_
_entity.id
_entity.type
_entity.pdbx_description
1 polymer ?
#
loop_
_entity_poly.entity_id
_entity_poly.type
_entity_poly.pdbx_seq_one_letter_code
_entity_poly.pdbx_strand_id
1 'polypeptide(L)'
;MQAGSYPARTDRLVIAGLLSYPGFAVDEAFPARIRQGVKPSYQNQQLKVRAAATPNMTVIVSGGYCFIDQHDTGGVGTYVCFNDADVTLPIAPAGGAGQYRKDTVVASVYDAEYAGSASEWRLEVIQGPYAASAGATVRGTLPPNAQILADISLGPSQTSVAAGNISDIRQYSVAAGGVVPVGSSNAPNRLHPGQVLYLTDTDVLEVGQSAGTKRQIREYLRPSSSLQAANPPFNVLATYVDFTSSAWAPITVTVPPSGMVRVTVSANAENTNTATSTCHVTWRASGATTVTASAFNSLTAAGGRIAASRTRLITGMTPGGALTITPQWNISSGSSSTATISGGTLEVTPIP
;
A
#
# COMPACT_ATOMS: atom_id res chain seq x y z
N MET A 1 8.15 -42.54 -19.42
CA MET A 1 7.43 -42.56 -18.12
C MET A 1 8.01 -43.68 -17.30
N GLN A 2 8.59 -43.42 -16.15
CA GLN A 2 9.02 -44.44 -15.21
C GLN A 2 7.76 -45.16 -14.70
N ALA A 3 7.70 -46.48 -14.91
CA ALA A 3 6.70 -47.33 -14.31
C ALA A 3 7.04 -47.48 -12.82
N GLY A 4 6.38 -46.71 -11.97
CA GLY A 4 6.54 -46.76 -10.53
C GLY A 4 5.34 -46.11 -9.86
N SER A 5 4.91 -46.63 -8.73
CA SER A 5 3.95 -45.97 -7.85
C SER A 5 4.54 -44.63 -7.42
N TYR A 6 3.90 -43.55 -7.81
CA TYR A 6 4.32 -42.20 -7.42
C TYR A 6 3.48 -41.80 -6.19
N PRO A 7 4.04 -41.76 -4.99
CA PRO A 7 3.27 -41.48 -3.79
C PRO A 7 2.71 -40.04 -3.85
N ALA A 8 1.44 -39.86 -3.50
CA ALA A 8 0.80 -38.54 -3.44
C ALA A 8 1.59 -37.51 -2.60
N ARG A 9 2.30 -37.99 -1.57
CA ARG A 9 3.23 -37.17 -0.79
C ARG A 9 4.34 -36.56 -1.65
N THR A 10 4.87 -37.30 -2.64
CA THR A 10 5.93 -36.78 -3.52
C THR A 10 5.40 -35.67 -4.43
N ASP A 11 4.16 -35.79 -4.94
CA ASP A 11 3.52 -34.76 -5.74
C ASP A 11 3.36 -33.46 -4.93
N ARG A 12 2.91 -33.58 -3.67
CA ARG A 12 2.79 -32.42 -2.77
C ARG A 12 4.14 -31.74 -2.51
N LEU A 13 5.21 -32.51 -2.36
CA LEU A 13 6.56 -31.97 -2.15
C LEU A 13 7.12 -31.30 -3.42
N VAL A 14 6.86 -31.84 -4.59
CA VAL A 14 7.26 -31.22 -5.88
C VAL A 14 6.56 -29.87 -6.05
N ILE A 15 5.26 -29.80 -5.79
CA ILE A 15 4.49 -28.56 -5.86
C ILE A 15 5.02 -27.53 -4.84
N ALA A 16 5.26 -27.94 -3.60
CA ALA A 16 5.86 -27.09 -2.59
C ALA A 16 7.23 -26.54 -3.03
N GLY A 17 8.07 -27.39 -3.63
CA GLY A 17 9.39 -26.99 -4.14
C GLY A 17 9.33 -25.96 -5.26
N LEU A 18 8.27 -25.97 -6.08
CA LEU A 18 8.06 -24.97 -7.14
C LEU A 18 7.58 -23.62 -6.63
N LEU A 19 6.90 -23.59 -5.48
CA LEU A 19 6.20 -22.42 -4.96
C LEU A 19 6.83 -21.85 -3.68
N SER A 20 7.73 -22.58 -3.02
CA SER A 20 8.30 -22.19 -1.74
C SER A 20 9.22 -20.99 -1.87
N TYR A 21 9.14 -20.10 -0.88
CA TYR A 21 10.11 -19.03 -0.65
C TYR A 21 11.19 -19.49 0.33
N PRO A 22 12.40 -18.88 0.31
CA PRO A 22 13.36 -19.02 1.40
C PRO A 22 12.68 -18.59 2.70
N GLY A 23 12.62 -19.45 3.71
CA GLY A 23 11.89 -19.21 4.95
C GLY A 23 12.64 -18.32 5.93
N PHE A 24 11.91 -17.79 6.91
CA PHE A 24 12.48 -17.41 8.20
C PHE A 24 12.72 -18.68 9.02
N ALA A 25 13.51 -18.59 10.10
CA ALA A 25 13.93 -19.76 10.88
C ALA A 25 12.80 -20.72 11.30
N VAL A 26 11.58 -20.21 11.54
CA VAL A 26 10.40 -21.03 11.85
C VAL A 26 9.92 -21.81 10.61
N ASP A 27 9.99 -21.17 9.44
CA ASP A 27 9.56 -21.80 8.17
C ASP A 27 10.64 -22.73 7.63
N GLU A 28 11.91 -22.49 7.93
CA GLU A 28 13.05 -23.34 7.54
C GLU A 28 13.02 -24.69 8.22
N ALA A 29 12.36 -24.83 9.36
CA ALA A 29 12.12 -26.11 9.99
C ALA A 29 11.20 -27.03 9.16
N PHE A 30 10.43 -26.43 8.22
CA PHE A 30 9.50 -27.14 7.34
C PHE A 30 9.69 -26.67 5.89
N PRO A 31 10.83 -26.95 5.26
CA PRO A 31 11.17 -26.40 3.93
C PRO A 31 10.23 -26.85 2.81
N ALA A 32 9.42 -27.88 3.06
CA ALA A 32 8.42 -28.37 2.11
C ALA A 32 7.06 -27.69 2.22
N ARG A 33 6.94 -26.65 3.05
CA ARG A 33 5.74 -25.83 3.13
C ARG A 33 5.90 -24.55 2.31
N ILE A 34 4.80 -24.13 1.72
CA ILE A 34 4.71 -22.84 1.04
C ILE A 34 3.87 -21.91 1.92
N ARG A 35 3.83 -20.63 1.56
CA ARG A 35 2.80 -19.75 2.07
C ARG A 35 1.51 -20.05 1.32
N GLN A 36 0.59 -20.75 1.96
CA GLN A 36 -0.70 -21.10 1.36
C GLN A 36 -1.49 -19.85 0.93
N GLY A 37 -2.36 -20.01 -0.05
CA GLY A 37 -3.17 -18.90 -0.53
C GLY A 37 -3.86 -19.18 -1.85
N VAL A 38 -4.70 -18.24 -2.24
CA VAL A 38 -5.42 -18.24 -3.51
C VAL A 38 -4.49 -17.77 -4.63
N LYS A 39 -4.58 -18.35 -5.80
CA LYS A 39 -3.83 -17.88 -6.98
C LYS A 39 -4.32 -16.51 -7.39
N PRO A 40 -3.43 -15.50 -7.51
CA PRO A 40 -3.84 -14.16 -7.97
C PRO A 40 -4.38 -14.18 -9.39
N SER A 41 -5.33 -13.29 -9.70
CA SER A 41 -5.82 -13.07 -11.05
C SER A 41 -6.05 -11.59 -11.31
N TYR A 42 -6.03 -11.19 -12.58
CA TYR A 42 -6.21 -9.80 -13.00
C TYR A 42 -7.49 -9.16 -12.44
N GLN A 43 -8.61 -9.89 -12.46
CA GLN A 43 -9.89 -9.39 -11.97
C GLN A 43 -10.15 -9.69 -10.49
N ASN A 44 -9.19 -10.28 -9.79
CA ASN A 44 -9.30 -10.68 -8.39
C ASN A 44 -10.53 -11.56 -8.07
N GLN A 45 -10.91 -12.45 -9.01
CA GLN A 45 -12.11 -13.26 -8.90
C GLN A 45 -11.88 -14.68 -8.39
N GLN A 46 -10.61 -15.15 -8.33
CA GLN A 46 -10.29 -16.52 -7.89
C GLN A 46 -10.83 -16.79 -6.48
N LEU A 47 -11.72 -17.78 -6.34
CA LEU A 47 -12.38 -18.17 -5.08
C LEU A 47 -12.95 -16.96 -4.28
N LYS A 48 -13.45 -15.96 -4.99
CA LYS A 48 -14.06 -14.78 -4.35
C LYS A 48 -15.43 -15.11 -3.82
N VAL A 49 -15.65 -14.78 -2.55
CA VAL A 49 -16.98 -14.91 -1.92
C VAL A 49 -17.79 -13.65 -2.19
N ARG A 50 -19.01 -13.82 -2.66
CA ARG A 50 -19.93 -12.73 -2.98
C ARG A 50 -21.37 -13.07 -2.56
N ALA A 51 -22.17 -12.05 -2.36
CA ALA A 51 -23.61 -12.22 -2.12
C ALA A 51 -24.31 -12.71 -3.40
N ALA A 52 -25.41 -13.39 -3.25
CA ALA A 52 -26.33 -13.67 -4.34
C ALA A 52 -26.87 -12.37 -4.94
N ALA A 53 -27.21 -12.36 -6.25
CA ALA A 53 -27.75 -11.19 -6.92
C ALA A 53 -29.02 -10.65 -6.24
N THR A 54 -29.90 -11.53 -5.78
CA THR A 54 -30.95 -11.23 -4.82
C THR A 54 -30.48 -11.78 -3.47
N PRO A 55 -30.14 -10.91 -2.50
CA PRO A 55 -29.62 -11.35 -1.22
C PRO A 55 -30.55 -12.32 -0.50
N ASN A 56 -30.01 -13.43 -0.05
CA ASN A 56 -30.67 -14.46 0.74
C ASN A 56 -29.65 -15.08 1.72
N MET A 57 -30.00 -16.15 2.41
CA MET A 57 -29.08 -16.85 3.34
C MET A 57 -28.13 -17.81 2.60
N THR A 58 -27.53 -17.32 1.50
CA THR A 58 -26.46 -18.02 0.78
C THR A 58 -25.36 -17.07 0.36
N VAL A 59 -24.18 -17.60 0.08
CA VAL A 59 -23.09 -16.91 -0.59
C VAL A 59 -22.62 -17.71 -1.79
N ILE A 60 -21.99 -17.06 -2.75
CA ILE A 60 -21.46 -17.67 -3.96
C ILE A 60 -19.95 -17.55 -3.88
N VAL A 61 -19.23 -18.66 -4.04
CA VAL A 61 -17.77 -18.71 -4.20
C VAL A 61 -17.47 -18.92 -5.68
N SER A 62 -16.74 -17.99 -6.30
CA SER A 62 -16.38 -18.11 -7.71
C SER A 62 -15.36 -19.21 -7.94
N GLY A 63 -15.27 -19.69 -9.18
CA GLY A 63 -14.23 -20.63 -9.61
C GLY A 63 -12.84 -20.09 -9.35
N GLY A 64 -11.86 -21.00 -9.20
CA GLY A 64 -10.48 -20.60 -8.98
C GLY A 64 -9.59 -21.66 -8.36
N TYR A 65 -8.32 -21.26 -8.16
CA TYR A 65 -7.27 -22.10 -7.60
C TYR A 65 -6.83 -21.59 -6.22
N CYS A 66 -6.51 -22.52 -5.33
CA CYS A 66 -5.73 -22.22 -4.13
C CYS A 66 -4.71 -23.32 -3.83
N PHE A 67 -3.74 -22.94 -3.02
CA PHE A 67 -2.70 -23.80 -2.50
C PHE A 67 -2.89 -23.89 -0.98
N ILE A 68 -2.93 -25.09 -0.43
CA ILE A 68 -3.15 -25.34 0.99
C ILE A 68 -2.03 -26.23 1.50
N ASP A 69 -1.28 -25.72 2.48
CA ASP A 69 -0.22 -26.51 3.11
C ASP A 69 -0.82 -27.58 4.01
N GLN A 70 -0.15 -28.72 4.05
CA GLN A 70 -0.51 -29.83 4.92
C GLN A 70 -0.09 -29.50 6.36
N HIS A 71 -1.04 -29.42 7.28
CA HIS A 71 -0.85 -29.06 8.69
C HIS A 71 -1.18 -30.18 9.68
N ASP A 72 -1.68 -31.33 9.21
CA ASP A 72 -1.89 -32.49 10.08
C ASP A 72 -0.55 -33.06 10.57
N THR A 73 -0.60 -33.73 11.72
CA THR A 73 0.62 -34.27 12.36
C THR A 73 1.40 -35.20 11.42
N GLY A 74 2.67 -34.87 11.20
CA GLY A 74 3.57 -35.59 10.31
C GLY A 74 3.35 -35.32 8.83
N GLY A 75 2.39 -34.46 8.46
CA GLY A 75 2.13 -34.08 7.08
C GLY A 75 3.14 -33.05 6.56
N VAL A 76 3.45 -33.15 5.27
CA VAL A 76 4.32 -32.22 4.54
C VAL A 76 3.81 -32.01 3.12
N GLY A 77 4.20 -30.87 2.53
CA GLY A 77 3.87 -30.53 1.15
C GLY A 77 2.61 -29.65 1.04
N THR A 78 2.14 -29.49 -0.18
CA THR A 78 1.07 -28.55 -0.51
C THR A 78 0.05 -29.22 -1.43
N TYR A 79 -1.21 -29.04 -1.12
CA TYR A 79 -2.33 -29.42 -1.98
C TYR A 79 -2.63 -28.31 -2.98
N VAL A 80 -2.97 -28.70 -4.22
CA VAL A 80 -3.54 -27.79 -5.22
C VAL A 80 -5.03 -28.08 -5.31
N CYS A 81 -5.84 -27.08 -4.97
CA CYS A 81 -7.30 -27.18 -5.01
C CYS A 81 -7.85 -26.30 -6.13
N PHE A 82 -8.78 -26.81 -6.89
CA PHE A 82 -9.35 -26.14 -8.05
C PHE A 82 -10.86 -26.32 -8.10
N ASN A 83 -11.57 -25.23 -8.38
CA ASN A 83 -12.99 -25.21 -8.68
C ASN A 83 -13.22 -24.46 -10.01
N ASP A 84 -13.89 -25.09 -10.95
CA ASP A 84 -14.07 -24.58 -12.32
C ASP A 84 -15.34 -23.75 -12.52
N ALA A 85 -16.22 -23.70 -11.51
CA ALA A 85 -17.50 -23.00 -11.58
C ALA A 85 -17.83 -22.30 -10.25
N ASP A 86 -18.87 -21.46 -10.28
CA ASP A 86 -19.45 -20.88 -9.09
C ASP A 86 -20.12 -21.94 -8.21
N VAL A 87 -19.84 -21.89 -6.90
CA VAL A 87 -20.46 -22.77 -5.90
C VAL A 87 -21.30 -21.92 -4.94
N THR A 88 -22.57 -22.30 -4.76
CA THR A 88 -23.44 -21.66 -3.78
C THR A 88 -23.38 -22.40 -2.45
N LEU A 89 -23.05 -21.68 -1.38
CA LEU A 89 -22.95 -22.23 -0.04
C LEU A 89 -24.09 -21.66 0.83
N PRO A 90 -24.83 -22.52 1.55
CA PRO A 90 -25.86 -22.07 2.50
C PRO A 90 -25.21 -21.51 3.77
N ILE A 91 -25.81 -20.44 4.29
CA ILE A 91 -25.51 -19.85 5.58
C ILE A 91 -26.59 -20.26 6.55
N ALA A 92 -26.21 -20.82 7.69
CA ALA A 92 -27.17 -21.19 8.73
C ALA A 92 -27.99 -19.97 9.22
N PRO A 93 -29.24 -20.12 9.56
CA PRO A 93 -30.08 -19.02 10.05
C PRO A 93 -29.39 -18.21 11.14
N ALA A 94 -29.61 -16.89 11.13
CA ALA A 94 -29.08 -16.01 12.17
C ALA A 94 -29.72 -16.32 13.51
N GLY A 95 -29.06 -15.96 14.59
CA GLY A 95 -29.58 -16.07 15.94
C GLY A 95 -30.73 -15.09 16.24
N GLY A 96 -31.40 -15.27 17.37
CA GLY A 96 -32.43 -14.36 17.87
C GLY A 96 -31.88 -13.01 18.34
N ALA A 97 -32.71 -12.23 19.01
CA ALA A 97 -32.35 -10.93 19.54
C ALA A 97 -31.05 -10.99 20.40
N GLY A 98 -30.11 -10.07 20.16
CA GLY A 98 -28.85 -10.00 20.89
C GLY A 98 -27.82 -11.08 20.52
N GLN A 99 -28.06 -11.88 19.52
CA GLN A 99 -27.14 -12.93 19.07
C GLN A 99 -26.47 -12.57 17.76
N TYR A 100 -25.20 -12.16 17.85
CA TYR A 100 -24.34 -11.89 16.71
C TYR A 100 -23.46 -13.11 16.41
N ARG A 101 -23.09 -13.30 15.14
CA ARG A 101 -22.25 -14.43 14.75
C ARG A 101 -21.30 -14.05 13.61
N LYS A 102 -20.14 -14.68 13.57
CA LYS A 102 -19.19 -14.59 12.46
C LYS A 102 -18.97 -15.97 11.88
N ASP A 103 -19.49 -16.21 10.70
CA ASP A 103 -19.23 -17.41 9.93
C ASP A 103 -18.03 -17.20 9.01
N THR A 104 -17.30 -18.26 8.71
CA THR A 104 -16.09 -18.18 7.89
C THR A 104 -16.22 -19.12 6.71
N VAL A 105 -16.06 -18.60 5.48
CA VAL A 105 -15.97 -19.41 4.27
C VAL A 105 -14.52 -19.84 4.09
N VAL A 106 -14.31 -21.15 3.95
CA VAL A 106 -13.00 -21.76 3.78
C VAL A 106 -12.95 -22.69 2.58
N ALA A 107 -11.75 -22.85 2.03
CA ALA A 107 -11.36 -23.99 1.21
C ALA A 107 -10.55 -24.94 2.10
N SER A 108 -10.98 -26.17 2.28
CA SER A 108 -10.37 -27.13 3.20
C SER A 108 -10.04 -28.45 2.51
N VAL A 109 -8.99 -29.11 2.97
CA VAL A 109 -8.57 -30.42 2.51
C VAL A 109 -8.65 -31.41 3.66
N TYR A 110 -9.31 -32.51 3.40
CA TYR A 110 -9.36 -33.67 4.26
C TYR A 110 -8.56 -34.79 3.61
N ASP A 111 -7.58 -35.34 4.31
CA ASP A 111 -6.68 -36.37 3.78
C ASP A 111 -6.60 -37.55 4.77
N ALA A 112 -7.27 -38.63 4.44
CA ALA A 112 -7.32 -39.85 5.25
C ALA A 112 -5.94 -40.49 5.50
N GLU A 113 -4.90 -40.12 4.74
CA GLU A 113 -3.52 -40.56 4.99
C GLU A 113 -3.01 -40.04 6.35
N TYR A 114 -3.49 -38.87 6.81
CA TYR A 114 -3.01 -38.21 8.02
C TYR A 114 -4.06 -38.11 9.13
N ALA A 115 -5.32 -37.85 8.75
CA ALA A 115 -6.39 -37.69 9.75
C ALA A 115 -7.77 -38.00 9.17
N GLY A 116 -8.61 -38.66 10.00
CA GLY A 116 -9.99 -38.96 9.63
C GLY A 116 -10.13 -40.08 8.57
N SER A 117 -11.23 -40.05 7.81
CA SER A 117 -11.58 -41.07 6.82
C SER A 117 -11.94 -40.51 5.44
N ALA A 118 -11.93 -39.18 5.26
CA ALA A 118 -12.23 -38.53 4.00
C ALA A 118 -10.95 -38.12 3.27
N SER A 119 -10.95 -38.28 1.93
CA SER A 119 -9.88 -37.81 1.03
C SER A 119 -10.54 -36.91 -0.02
N GLU A 120 -10.76 -35.65 0.32
CA GLU A 120 -11.45 -34.70 -0.53
C GLU A 120 -11.09 -33.25 -0.15
N TRP A 121 -11.30 -32.32 -1.08
CA TRP A 121 -11.31 -30.90 -0.74
C TRP A 121 -12.74 -30.36 -0.82
N ARG A 122 -13.03 -29.31 -0.04
CA ARG A 122 -14.35 -28.71 0.06
C ARG A 122 -14.26 -27.19 0.09
N LEU A 123 -15.30 -26.56 -0.48
CA LEU A 123 -15.67 -25.18 -0.14
C LEU A 123 -16.79 -25.26 0.89
N GLU A 124 -16.59 -24.74 2.06
CA GLU A 124 -17.54 -24.88 3.17
C GLU A 124 -17.65 -23.63 4.05
N VAL A 125 -18.71 -23.56 4.83
CA VAL A 125 -18.94 -22.50 5.81
C VAL A 125 -18.75 -23.06 7.20
N ILE A 126 -17.79 -22.50 7.93
CA ILE A 126 -17.57 -22.82 9.34
C ILE A 126 -18.37 -21.82 10.18
N GLN A 127 -19.37 -22.32 10.86
CA GLN A 127 -20.23 -21.51 11.72
C GLN A 127 -19.47 -21.07 12.98
N GLY A 128 -19.51 -19.78 13.28
CA GLY A 128 -18.97 -19.24 14.52
C GLY A 128 -19.91 -19.38 15.71
N PRO A 129 -19.44 -19.21 16.93
CA PRO A 129 -20.30 -19.15 18.12
C PRO A 129 -21.07 -17.83 18.14
N TYR A 130 -22.22 -17.84 18.81
CA TYR A 130 -22.98 -16.63 19.08
C TYR A 130 -22.28 -15.75 20.12
N ALA A 131 -22.38 -14.44 19.93
CA ALA A 131 -21.83 -13.40 20.80
C ALA A 131 -22.89 -12.33 21.10
N ALA A 132 -22.75 -11.65 22.22
CA ALA A 132 -23.69 -10.59 22.66
C ALA A 132 -23.55 -9.28 21.84
N SER A 133 -22.47 -9.10 21.10
CA SER A 133 -22.24 -7.93 20.25
C SER A 133 -21.43 -8.31 19.01
N ALA A 134 -21.52 -7.47 17.96
CA ALA A 134 -20.75 -7.66 16.73
C ALA A 134 -19.24 -7.69 16.97
N GLY A 135 -18.72 -6.84 17.88
CA GLY A 135 -17.29 -6.76 18.19
C GLY A 135 -16.75 -7.96 18.98
N ALA A 136 -17.63 -8.74 19.63
CA ALA A 136 -17.24 -9.93 20.39
C ALA A 136 -17.32 -11.23 19.58
N THR A 137 -17.72 -11.17 18.31
CA THR A 137 -17.82 -12.37 17.47
C THR A 137 -16.44 -12.94 17.14
N VAL A 138 -16.30 -14.25 17.22
CA VAL A 138 -15.10 -15.00 16.83
C VAL A 138 -15.46 -16.06 15.79
N ARG A 139 -14.45 -16.53 15.07
CA ARG A 139 -14.60 -17.64 14.12
C ARG A 139 -14.84 -18.96 14.88
N GLY A 140 -15.53 -19.89 14.24
CA GLY A 140 -15.56 -21.28 14.68
C GLY A 140 -14.19 -21.95 14.52
N THR A 141 -14.05 -23.18 15.03
CA THR A 141 -12.83 -23.98 14.88
C THR A 141 -12.65 -24.36 13.43
N LEU A 142 -11.55 -23.92 12.83
CA LEU A 142 -11.21 -24.21 11.44
C LEU A 142 -10.54 -25.60 11.30
N PRO A 143 -10.77 -26.31 10.17
CA PRO A 143 -9.98 -27.48 9.84
C PRO A 143 -8.48 -27.18 9.78
N PRO A 144 -7.59 -28.11 10.11
CA PRO A 144 -6.13 -27.89 10.06
C PRO A 144 -5.64 -27.43 8.69
N ASN A 145 -6.12 -28.08 7.62
CA ASN A 145 -5.75 -27.78 6.24
C ASN A 145 -6.82 -26.88 5.61
N ALA A 146 -6.93 -25.63 6.06
CA ALA A 146 -7.92 -24.69 5.56
C ALA A 146 -7.28 -23.37 5.11
N GLN A 147 -7.73 -22.89 3.96
CA GLN A 147 -7.49 -21.52 3.47
C GLN A 147 -8.75 -20.69 3.69
N ILE A 148 -8.64 -19.63 4.48
CA ILE A 148 -9.76 -18.73 4.72
C ILE A 148 -9.98 -17.86 3.47
N LEU A 149 -11.24 -17.75 3.03
CA LEU A 149 -11.66 -16.96 1.89
C LEU A 149 -12.36 -15.65 2.32
N ALA A 150 -13.35 -15.76 3.21
CA ALA A 150 -14.09 -14.59 3.71
C ALA A 150 -14.67 -14.84 5.10
N ASP A 151 -14.87 -13.76 5.84
CA ASP A 151 -15.72 -13.74 7.03
C ASP A 151 -17.09 -13.15 6.68
N ILE A 152 -18.15 -13.74 7.26
CA ILE A 152 -19.53 -13.31 7.09
C ILE A 152 -20.05 -12.85 8.44
N SER A 153 -20.36 -11.56 8.55
CA SER A 153 -20.91 -10.98 9.78
C SER A 153 -22.44 -11.06 9.76
N LEU A 154 -23.02 -11.73 10.74
CA LEU A 154 -24.46 -11.90 10.90
C LEU A 154 -24.95 -11.16 12.14
N GLY A 155 -25.92 -10.27 11.95
CA GLY A 155 -26.65 -9.62 13.03
C GLY A 155 -27.83 -10.47 13.53
N PRO A 156 -28.48 -10.07 14.66
CA PRO A 156 -29.66 -10.73 15.18
C PRO A 156 -30.79 -10.76 14.16
N SER A 157 -31.45 -11.90 14.05
CA SER A 157 -32.64 -12.11 13.18
C SER A 157 -32.44 -11.75 11.71
N GLN A 158 -31.21 -11.77 11.25
CA GLN A 158 -30.85 -11.45 9.84
C GLN A 158 -31.38 -12.56 8.92
N THR A 159 -32.02 -12.19 7.82
CA THR A 159 -32.64 -13.10 6.86
C THR A 159 -31.95 -13.18 5.52
N SER A 160 -30.92 -12.37 5.32
CA SER A 160 -30.14 -12.38 4.07
C SER A 160 -28.70 -11.91 4.29
N VAL A 161 -27.78 -12.37 3.45
CA VAL A 161 -26.38 -11.93 3.41
C VAL A 161 -26.20 -11.00 2.24
N ALA A 162 -25.98 -9.72 2.50
CA ALA A 162 -25.64 -8.71 1.50
C ALA A 162 -24.13 -8.56 1.37
N ALA A 163 -23.66 -7.83 0.34
CA ALA A 163 -22.24 -7.60 0.11
C ALA A 163 -21.51 -6.96 1.31
N GLY A 164 -22.18 -6.05 2.04
CA GLY A 164 -21.62 -5.40 3.24
C GLY A 164 -21.43 -6.34 4.45
N ASN A 165 -22.00 -7.54 4.42
CA ASN A 165 -21.79 -8.56 5.45
C ASN A 165 -20.54 -9.41 5.20
N ILE A 166 -19.95 -9.34 3.99
CA ILE A 166 -18.85 -10.20 3.53
C ILE A 166 -17.55 -9.43 3.59
N SER A 167 -16.62 -9.88 4.40
CA SER A 167 -15.24 -9.36 4.44
C SER A 167 -14.34 -10.31 3.67
N ASP A 168 -13.79 -9.85 2.54
CA ASP A 168 -12.82 -10.59 1.75
C ASP A 168 -11.46 -10.57 2.47
N ILE A 169 -11.00 -11.74 2.90
CA ILE A 169 -9.75 -11.90 3.65
C ILE A 169 -8.85 -12.96 3.02
N ARG A 170 -9.05 -13.22 1.73
CA ARG A 170 -8.18 -14.14 0.99
C ARG A 170 -6.73 -13.71 1.09
N GLN A 171 -5.87 -14.66 1.40
CA GLN A 171 -4.44 -14.51 1.21
C GLN A 171 -4.07 -15.03 -0.18
N TYR A 172 -3.07 -14.42 -0.80
CA TYR A 172 -2.62 -14.80 -2.14
C TYR A 172 -1.27 -15.47 -2.07
N SER A 173 -1.11 -16.53 -2.89
CA SER A 173 0.15 -17.25 -3.07
C SER A 173 0.64 -17.07 -4.50
N VAL A 174 1.94 -16.85 -4.65
CA VAL A 174 2.62 -16.79 -5.95
C VAL A 174 3.93 -17.58 -5.88
N ALA A 175 4.45 -17.98 -7.03
CA ALA A 175 5.77 -18.58 -7.12
C ALA A 175 6.85 -17.67 -6.55
N ALA A 176 7.95 -18.24 -6.05
CA ALA A 176 9.10 -17.48 -5.56
C ALA A 176 9.56 -16.46 -6.60
N GLY A 177 9.76 -15.21 -6.17
CA GLY A 177 10.11 -14.08 -7.04
C GLY A 177 8.92 -13.41 -7.73
N GLY A 178 7.68 -13.92 -7.58
CA GLY A 178 6.48 -13.26 -8.09
C GLY A 178 6.02 -12.08 -7.23
N VAL A 179 5.10 -11.27 -7.79
CA VAL A 179 4.46 -10.15 -7.09
C VAL A 179 3.13 -10.62 -6.52
N VAL A 180 2.92 -10.42 -5.22
CA VAL A 180 1.66 -10.75 -4.53
C VAL A 180 0.78 -9.51 -4.46
N PRO A 181 -0.36 -9.43 -5.17
CA PRO A 181 -1.31 -8.36 -4.98
C PRO A 181 -2.10 -8.57 -3.69
N VAL A 182 -2.15 -7.56 -2.83
CA VAL A 182 -2.84 -7.64 -1.53
C VAL A 182 -3.26 -6.25 -1.06
N GLY A 183 -4.41 -6.13 -0.39
CA GLY A 183 -4.78 -4.89 0.30
C GLY A 183 -3.88 -4.64 1.52
N SER A 184 -3.61 -3.37 1.84
CA SER A 184 -2.70 -2.99 2.93
C SER A 184 -3.11 -3.57 4.29
N SER A 185 -4.41 -3.69 4.55
CA SER A 185 -4.97 -4.29 5.77
C SER A 185 -4.64 -5.78 5.93
N ASN A 186 -4.41 -6.49 4.82
CA ASN A 186 -4.12 -7.92 4.76
C ASN A 186 -2.64 -8.21 4.44
N ALA A 187 -1.84 -7.15 4.27
CA ALA A 187 -0.43 -7.29 3.96
C ALA A 187 0.32 -7.92 5.15
N PRO A 188 1.14 -8.95 4.94
CA PRO A 188 1.92 -9.54 6.00
C PRO A 188 2.90 -8.53 6.61
N ASN A 189 3.13 -8.61 7.92
CA ASN A 189 4.07 -7.74 8.62
C ASN A 189 5.53 -7.99 8.23
N ARG A 190 5.84 -9.20 7.75
CA ARG A 190 7.18 -9.64 7.34
C ARG A 190 7.11 -10.22 5.93
N LEU A 191 8.17 -10.00 5.16
CA LEU A 191 8.38 -10.56 3.83
C LEU A 191 9.70 -11.30 3.77
N HIS A 192 9.78 -12.34 2.96
CA HIS A 192 11.05 -12.96 2.63
C HIS A 192 11.95 -11.97 1.88
N PRO A 193 13.27 -12.06 2.04
CA PRO A 193 14.20 -11.23 1.28
C PRO A 193 13.96 -11.35 -0.23
N GLY A 194 13.74 -10.21 -0.90
CA GLY A 194 13.46 -10.16 -2.32
C GLY A 194 11.99 -10.43 -2.72
N GLN A 195 11.13 -10.86 -1.81
CA GLN A 195 9.69 -10.99 -2.09
C GLN A 195 9.08 -9.61 -2.32
N VAL A 196 8.20 -9.51 -3.34
CA VAL A 196 7.53 -8.25 -3.69
C VAL A 196 6.03 -8.37 -3.43
N LEU A 197 5.47 -7.38 -2.74
CA LEU A 197 4.03 -7.15 -2.65
C LEU A 197 3.63 -5.94 -3.48
N TYR A 198 2.44 -6.00 -4.08
CA TYR A 198 1.75 -4.85 -4.64
C TYR A 198 0.52 -4.54 -3.78
N LEU A 199 0.53 -3.40 -3.10
CA LEU A 199 -0.61 -2.95 -2.30
C LEU A 199 -1.67 -2.35 -3.22
N THR A 200 -2.77 -3.07 -3.40
CA THR A 200 -3.81 -2.77 -4.41
C THR A 200 -4.67 -1.56 -4.07
N ASP A 201 -4.68 -1.12 -2.83
CA ASP A 201 -5.43 0.03 -2.31
C ASP A 201 -4.62 1.33 -2.27
N THR A 202 -3.30 1.23 -2.40
CA THR A 202 -2.39 2.40 -2.31
C THR A 202 -1.44 2.50 -3.49
N ASP A 203 -1.49 1.57 -4.45
CA ASP A 203 -0.61 1.46 -5.62
C ASP A 203 0.89 1.49 -5.26
N VAL A 204 1.26 0.80 -4.18
CA VAL A 204 2.63 0.78 -3.65
C VAL A 204 3.23 -0.62 -3.76
N LEU A 205 4.46 -0.70 -4.23
CA LEU A 205 5.27 -1.90 -4.13
C LEU A 205 6.03 -1.93 -2.79
N GLU A 206 5.99 -3.08 -2.10
CA GLU A 206 6.81 -3.37 -0.93
C GLU A 206 7.76 -4.51 -1.24
N VAL A 207 9.03 -4.38 -0.84
CA VAL A 207 10.06 -5.41 -1.02
C VAL A 207 10.57 -5.87 0.33
N GLY A 208 10.68 -7.18 0.50
CA GLY A 208 11.28 -7.81 1.67
C GLY A 208 12.79 -7.56 1.73
N GLN A 209 13.26 -7.15 2.91
CA GLN A 209 14.67 -6.96 3.21
C GLN A 209 15.25 -8.15 3.97
N SER A 210 16.58 -8.28 4.02
CA SER A 210 17.29 -9.39 4.67
C SER A 210 16.93 -9.61 6.15
N ALA A 211 16.53 -8.55 6.86
CA ALA A 211 16.08 -8.63 8.26
C ALA A 211 14.60 -9.04 8.41
N GLY A 212 13.91 -9.40 7.32
CA GLY A 212 12.47 -9.67 7.32
C GLY A 212 11.60 -8.42 7.43
N THR A 213 12.19 -7.24 7.38
CA THR A 213 11.48 -5.97 7.31
C THR A 213 11.00 -5.70 5.88
N LYS A 214 10.17 -4.66 5.70
CA LYS A 214 9.66 -4.25 4.40
C LYS A 214 10.18 -2.87 4.04
N ARG A 215 10.49 -2.67 2.76
CA ARG A 215 10.78 -1.35 2.19
C ARG A 215 9.79 -1.05 1.10
N GLN A 216 9.15 0.11 1.16
CA GLN A 216 8.28 0.60 0.08
C GLN A 216 9.13 1.15 -1.06
N ILE A 217 8.79 0.72 -2.28
CA ILE A 217 9.28 1.33 -3.50
C ILE A 217 8.17 2.25 -4.00
N ARG A 218 8.39 3.54 -3.89
CA ARG A 218 7.49 4.57 -4.44
C ARG A 218 8.26 5.35 -5.48
N GLU A 219 7.64 5.61 -6.60
CA GLU A 219 8.07 6.68 -7.47
C GLU A 219 7.62 7.99 -6.81
N TYR A 220 8.56 8.73 -6.25
CA TYR A 220 8.27 10.08 -5.78
C TYR A 220 8.28 11.00 -6.99
N LEU A 221 7.09 11.46 -7.37
CA LEU A 221 6.96 12.56 -8.32
C LEU A 221 7.82 13.71 -7.82
N ARG A 222 8.57 14.31 -8.72
CA ARG A 222 9.32 15.56 -8.50
C ARG A 222 8.48 16.71 -9.03
N PRO A 223 7.42 17.15 -8.31
CA PRO A 223 6.61 18.23 -8.80
C PRO A 223 7.48 19.46 -8.95
N SER A 224 7.31 20.11 -10.09
CA SER A 224 7.95 21.38 -10.37
C SER A 224 6.91 22.41 -10.81
N SER A 225 7.15 23.67 -10.49
CA SER A 225 6.41 24.79 -11.02
C SER A 225 7.38 25.79 -11.63
N SER A 226 6.97 26.46 -12.69
CA SER A 226 7.80 27.44 -13.36
C SER A 226 7.17 28.84 -13.28
N LEU A 227 8.02 29.85 -13.12
CA LEU A 227 7.66 31.23 -13.33
C LEU A 227 7.56 31.47 -14.84
N GLN A 228 6.36 31.70 -15.30
CA GLN A 228 6.10 32.14 -16.67
C GLN A 228 6.22 33.66 -16.71
N ALA A 229 7.36 34.17 -17.21
CA ALA A 229 7.65 35.56 -17.55
C ALA A 229 6.72 36.62 -16.89
N ALA A 230 6.78 36.76 -15.58
CA ALA A 230 6.14 37.89 -14.92
C ALA A 230 7.13 39.05 -14.89
N ASN A 231 6.84 40.09 -15.61
CA ASN A 231 7.61 41.30 -15.69
C ASN A 231 6.85 42.47 -15.09
N PRO A 232 6.41 42.45 -13.83
CA PRO A 232 6.17 43.72 -13.16
C PRO A 232 7.52 44.20 -12.59
N PRO A 233 7.86 45.49 -12.72
CA PRO A 233 8.90 46.02 -11.89
C PRO A 233 8.45 45.90 -10.43
N PHE A 234 9.20 45.12 -9.67
CA PHE A 234 8.93 44.96 -8.25
C PHE A 234 9.44 46.19 -7.52
N ASN A 235 8.54 46.87 -6.77
CA ASN A 235 8.91 48.01 -5.92
C ASN A 235 9.52 47.49 -4.61
N VAL A 236 10.26 48.33 -3.95
CA VAL A 236 10.92 48.04 -2.66
C VAL A 236 9.96 47.44 -1.64
N LEU A 237 10.24 46.25 -1.16
CA LEU A 237 9.53 45.59 -0.09
C LEU A 237 10.53 45.14 0.98
N ALA A 238 10.39 45.64 2.19
CA ALA A 238 11.23 45.25 3.33
C ALA A 238 10.96 43.78 3.80
N THR A 239 9.89 43.15 3.30
CA THR A 239 9.44 41.81 3.70
C THR A 239 9.38 40.88 2.49
N TYR A 240 9.54 39.60 2.73
CA TYR A 240 9.32 38.55 1.69
C TYR A 240 7.83 38.47 1.38
N VAL A 241 7.52 38.42 0.08
CA VAL A 241 6.15 38.36 -0.44
C VAL A 241 6.00 37.13 -1.32
N ASP A 242 4.85 36.46 -1.23
CA ASP A 242 4.52 35.34 -2.10
C ASP A 242 4.38 35.85 -3.54
N PHE A 243 4.89 35.07 -4.51
CA PHE A 243 4.43 35.24 -5.90
C PHE A 243 2.94 34.90 -5.96
N THR A 244 2.21 35.61 -6.81
CA THR A 244 0.82 35.25 -7.06
C THR A 244 0.75 33.84 -7.66
N SER A 245 -0.26 33.07 -7.30
CA SER A 245 -0.42 31.69 -7.79
C SER A 245 -0.52 31.58 -9.32
N SER A 246 -0.91 32.67 -10.00
CA SER A 246 -0.90 32.75 -11.47
C SER A 246 0.47 33.01 -12.05
N ALA A 247 1.39 33.60 -11.29
CA ALA A 247 2.77 33.85 -11.76
C ALA A 247 3.69 32.69 -11.44
N TRP A 248 3.63 32.17 -10.20
CA TRP A 248 4.44 31.04 -9.76
C TRP A 248 3.69 30.22 -8.70
N ALA A 249 3.19 29.05 -9.08
CA ALA A 249 2.35 28.25 -8.22
C ALA A 249 3.12 27.59 -7.05
N PRO A 250 2.52 27.54 -5.84
CA PRO A 250 3.01 26.71 -4.76
C PRO A 250 2.97 25.22 -5.11
N ILE A 251 3.84 24.43 -4.48
CA ILE A 251 3.90 22.98 -4.64
C ILE A 251 3.59 22.32 -3.30
N THR A 252 2.64 21.39 -3.28
CA THR A 252 2.36 20.57 -2.11
C THR A 252 2.80 19.12 -2.37
N VAL A 253 3.54 18.56 -1.41
CA VAL A 253 3.99 17.16 -1.43
C VAL A 253 3.64 16.47 -0.11
N THR A 254 3.50 15.15 -0.15
CA THR A 254 3.43 14.33 1.06
C THR A 254 4.85 14.02 1.54
N VAL A 255 5.11 14.24 2.82
CA VAL A 255 6.41 13.93 3.43
C VAL A 255 6.67 12.43 3.38
N PRO A 256 7.82 12.01 2.82
CA PRO A 256 8.17 10.59 2.71
C PRO A 256 8.52 9.96 4.06
N PRO A 257 8.64 8.62 4.13
CA PRO A 257 9.01 7.92 5.37
C PRO A 257 10.32 8.38 6.01
N SER A 258 11.27 8.87 5.23
CA SER A 258 12.52 9.44 5.75
C SER A 258 12.35 10.75 6.53
N GLY A 259 11.20 11.41 6.39
CA GLY A 259 10.98 12.75 6.93
C GLY A 259 11.81 13.84 6.22
N MET A 260 12.27 13.60 4.98
CA MET A 260 13.19 14.49 4.27
C MET A 260 12.63 14.93 2.91
N VAL A 261 12.76 16.22 2.62
CA VAL A 261 12.39 16.81 1.31
C VAL A 261 13.48 17.77 0.87
N ARG A 262 13.88 17.66 -0.40
CA ARG A 262 14.79 18.60 -1.05
C ARG A 262 14.01 19.65 -1.82
N VAL A 263 14.31 20.90 -1.58
CA VAL A 263 13.74 22.05 -2.30
C VAL A 263 14.83 22.71 -3.12
N THR A 264 14.61 22.85 -4.41
CA THR A 264 15.51 23.58 -5.33
C THR A 264 14.73 24.73 -5.96
N VAL A 265 15.25 25.92 -5.82
CA VAL A 265 14.78 27.12 -6.52
C VAL A 265 15.84 27.58 -7.50
N SER A 266 15.44 27.83 -8.74
CA SER A 266 16.30 28.41 -9.79
C SER A 266 15.60 29.64 -10.32
N ALA A 267 16.33 30.70 -10.58
CA ALA A 267 15.76 31.92 -11.17
C ALA A 267 16.78 32.73 -11.97
N ASN A 268 16.25 33.47 -12.94
CA ASN A 268 16.92 34.59 -13.60
C ASN A 268 16.39 35.87 -12.98
N ALA A 269 17.21 36.54 -12.21
CA ALA A 269 16.86 37.80 -11.56
C ALA A 269 17.87 38.91 -11.92
N GLU A 270 17.38 40.10 -12.08
CA GLU A 270 18.16 41.29 -12.36
C GLU A 270 17.76 42.39 -11.38
N ASN A 271 18.75 43.09 -10.83
CA ASN A 271 18.55 44.29 -10.02
C ASN A 271 19.30 45.43 -10.70
N THR A 272 18.57 46.46 -11.12
CA THR A 272 19.12 47.62 -11.83
C THR A 272 19.76 48.68 -10.93
N ASN A 273 19.54 48.57 -9.62
CA ASN A 273 20.18 49.47 -8.66
C ASN A 273 21.40 48.84 -8.02
N THR A 274 22.57 49.38 -8.33
CA THR A 274 23.86 48.75 -8.05
C THR A 274 24.45 49.08 -6.68
N ALA A 275 23.95 50.05 -5.95
CA ALA A 275 24.70 50.58 -4.80
C ALA A 275 24.27 50.05 -3.45
N THR A 276 22.98 49.71 -3.24
CA THR A 276 22.47 49.47 -1.88
C THR A 276 21.29 48.47 -1.78
N SER A 277 20.85 47.91 -2.89
CA SER A 277 19.70 47.01 -2.88
C SER A 277 20.01 45.61 -3.46
N THR A 278 19.38 44.62 -2.87
CA THR A 278 19.48 43.22 -3.34
C THR A 278 18.10 42.66 -3.68
N CYS A 279 18.00 41.96 -4.79
CA CYS A 279 16.81 41.18 -5.10
C CYS A 279 17.01 39.75 -4.62
N HIS A 280 16.06 39.21 -3.86
CA HIS A 280 16.04 37.88 -3.36
C HIS A 280 14.90 37.09 -3.99
N VAL A 281 15.21 35.90 -4.51
CA VAL A 281 14.23 34.90 -4.90
C VAL A 281 14.40 33.69 -3.97
N THR A 282 13.33 33.28 -3.31
CA THR A 282 13.35 32.30 -2.23
C THR A 282 12.03 31.53 -2.17
N TRP A 283 11.83 30.84 -1.09
CA TRP A 283 10.61 30.11 -0.77
C TRP A 283 10.37 30.06 0.74
N ARG A 284 9.12 29.82 1.14
CA ARG A 284 8.73 29.42 2.48
C ARG A 284 8.08 28.04 2.47
N ALA A 285 8.12 27.35 3.60
CA ALA A 285 7.41 26.08 3.81
C ALA A 285 6.34 26.23 4.89
N SER A 286 5.24 25.52 4.71
CA SER A 286 4.14 25.40 5.68
C SER A 286 3.54 24.00 5.67
N GLY A 287 2.79 23.66 6.71
CA GLY A 287 2.21 22.32 6.90
C GLY A 287 3.06 21.44 7.80
N ALA A 288 3.61 20.35 7.30
CA ALA A 288 4.41 19.38 8.09
C ALA A 288 5.60 20.01 8.83
N THR A 289 6.09 21.14 8.36
CA THR A 289 7.03 22.02 9.07
C THR A 289 6.87 23.46 8.59
N THR A 290 7.38 24.41 9.35
CA THR A 290 7.42 25.84 8.98
C THR A 290 8.86 26.26 8.75
N VAL A 291 9.15 26.76 7.54
CA VAL A 291 10.43 27.40 7.21
C VAL A 291 10.10 28.80 6.67
N THR A 292 10.58 29.80 7.37
CA THR A 292 10.43 31.19 6.90
C THR A 292 11.45 31.49 5.80
N ALA A 293 11.06 32.33 4.87
CA ALA A 293 11.99 32.88 3.87
C ALA A 293 13.12 33.65 4.56
N SER A 294 14.31 33.51 4.04
CA SER A 294 15.49 34.20 4.56
C SER A 294 16.56 34.31 3.48
N ALA A 295 17.54 35.18 3.68
CA ALA A 295 18.69 35.27 2.81
C ALA A 295 19.46 33.96 2.67
N PHE A 296 19.45 33.11 3.68
CA PHE A 296 20.08 31.79 3.64
C PHE A 296 19.39 30.81 2.69
N ASN A 297 18.13 31.05 2.32
CA ASN A 297 17.37 30.22 1.38
C ASN A 297 17.21 30.89 0.02
N SER A 298 17.80 32.09 -0.17
CA SER A 298 17.59 32.93 -1.33
C SER A 298 18.68 32.79 -2.38
N LEU A 299 18.28 32.98 -3.62
CA LEU A 299 19.14 33.49 -4.68
C LEU A 299 19.19 35.01 -4.56
N THR A 300 20.36 35.61 -4.62
CA THR A 300 20.53 37.04 -4.39
C THR A 300 21.19 37.69 -5.58
N ALA A 301 20.52 38.66 -6.22
CA ALA A 301 21.08 39.54 -7.22
C ALA A 301 21.40 40.88 -6.58
N ALA A 302 22.66 41.26 -6.53
CA ALA A 302 23.16 42.52 -6.02
C ALA A 302 23.86 43.26 -7.19
N GLY A 303 23.15 44.26 -7.72
CA GLY A 303 23.69 45.12 -8.80
C GLY A 303 24.05 44.34 -10.08
N GLY A 304 23.06 43.87 -10.81
CA GLY A 304 23.24 43.15 -12.07
C GLY A 304 22.29 41.97 -12.24
N ARG A 305 22.58 41.12 -13.22
CA ARG A 305 21.78 39.92 -13.55
C ARG A 305 22.45 38.68 -12.99
N ILE A 306 21.65 37.80 -12.41
CA ILE A 306 22.05 36.43 -12.04
C ILE A 306 21.14 35.41 -12.72
N ALA A 307 21.74 34.28 -13.10
CA ALA A 307 21.05 33.02 -13.42
C ALA A 307 21.64 31.99 -12.47
N ALA A 308 20.88 31.56 -11.48
CA ALA A 308 21.40 30.71 -10.41
C ALA A 308 20.36 29.71 -9.90
N SER A 309 20.84 28.72 -9.16
CA SER A 309 20.03 27.70 -8.48
C SER A 309 20.51 27.54 -7.06
N ARG A 310 19.59 27.33 -6.14
CA ARG A 310 19.88 26.99 -4.75
C ARG A 310 19.03 25.83 -4.27
N THR A 311 19.71 24.87 -3.65
CA THR A 311 19.08 23.67 -3.09
C THR A 311 19.22 23.66 -1.58
N ARG A 312 18.14 23.26 -0.90
CA ARG A 312 18.12 23.03 0.55
C ARG A 312 17.41 21.72 0.86
N LEU A 313 17.95 20.95 1.82
CA LEU A 313 17.32 19.78 2.40
C LEU A 313 16.55 20.19 3.67
N ILE A 314 15.29 19.82 3.77
CA ILE A 314 14.46 19.94 4.97
C ILE A 314 14.37 18.53 5.58
N THR A 315 14.61 18.42 6.88
CA THR A 315 14.67 17.13 7.59
C THR A 315 13.83 17.15 8.86
N GLY A 316 13.58 15.97 9.46
CA GLY A 316 12.89 15.87 10.75
C GLY A 316 11.38 16.10 10.71
N MET A 317 10.77 15.99 9.52
CA MET A 317 9.32 16.12 9.36
C MET A 317 8.59 14.81 9.66
N THR A 318 7.33 14.92 10.10
CA THR A 318 6.47 13.75 10.32
C THR A 318 6.08 13.13 8.99
N PRO A 319 6.39 11.84 8.75
CA PRO A 319 5.98 11.13 7.55
C PRO A 319 4.45 11.16 7.33
N GLY A 320 4.04 11.27 6.08
CA GLY A 320 2.62 11.33 5.70
C GLY A 320 1.99 12.73 5.81
N GLY A 321 2.66 13.68 6.46
CA GLY A 321 2.19 15.06 6.55
C GLY A 321 2.24 15.80 5.20
N ALA A 322 1.33 16.74 4.96
CA ALA A 322 1.37 17.61 3.80
C ALA A 322 2.38 18.76 4.02
N LEU A 323 3.30 18.96 3.06
CA LEU A 323 4.25 20.06 3.04
C LEU A 323 4.00 20.93 1.82
N THR A 324 3.72 22.20 2.03
CA THR A 324 3.54 23.18 0.95
C THR A 324 4.73 24.11 0.87
N ILE A 325 5.34 24.22 -0.29
CA ILE A 325 6.44 25.13 -0.61
C ILE A 325 5.88 26.26 -1.49
N THR A 326 5.98 27.48 -1.00
CA THR A 326 5.48 28.69 -1.67
C THR A 326 6.67 29.53 -2.11
N PRO A 327 6.84 29.85 -3.40
CA PRO A 327 7.90 30.72 -3.87
C PRO A 327 7.66 32.16 -3.41
N GLN A 328 8.73 32.83 -3.00
CA GLN A 328 8.71 34.21 -2.49
C GLN A 328 9.84 35.04 -3.08
N TRP A 329 9.66 36.34 -3.04
CA TRP A 329 10.66 37.32 -3.43
C TRP A 329 10.72 38.49 -2.44
N ASN A 330 11.82 39.20 -2.47
CA ASN A 330 12.04 40.41 -1.69
C ASN A 330 13.05 41.29 -2.40
N ILE A 331 12.92 42.59 -2.23
CA ILE A 331 13.95 43.56 -2.57
C ILE A 331 14.35 44.28 -1.29
N SER A 332 15.60 44.21 -0.89
CA SER A 332 16.11 44.93 0.25
C SER A 332 16.31 46.41 -0.09
N SER A 333 16.03 47.27 0.85
CA SER A 333 15.93 48.74 0.84
C SER A 333 16.75 49.51 -0.20
N GLY A 334 16.09 50.46 -0.84
CA GLY A 334 16.62 51.51 -1.70
C GLY A 334 15.45 52.15 -2.45
N SER A 335 15.30 53.43 -2.38
CA SER A 335 14.10 54.20 -2.81
C SER A 335 13.84 54.24 -4.34
N SER A 336 14.60 53.54 -5.17
CA SER A 336 14.45 53.51 -6.63
C SER A 336 14.88 52.19 -7.26
N SER A 337 14.91 51.08 -6.51
CA SER A 337 15.33 49.79 -7.07
C SER A 337 14.20 49.12 -7.83
N THR A 338 14.47 48.81 -9.06
CA THR A 338 13.64 47.93 -9.87
C THR A 338 14.34 46.58 -10.02
N ALA A 339 13.67 45.51 -9.62
CA ALA A 339 14.13 44.18 -9.93
C ALA A 339 13.21 43.53 -10.95
N THR A 340 13.79 42.75 -11.82
CA THR A 340 13.06 41.93 -12.77
C THR A 340 13.41 40.46 -12.53
N ILE A 341 12.39 39.61 -12.43
CA ILE A 341 12.56 38.17 -12.36
C ILE A 341 11.96 37.62 -13.65
N SER A 342 12.84 37.24 -14.59
CA SER A 342 12.45 36.90 -15.96
C SER A 342 12.18 35.40 -16.19
N GLY A 343 12.35 34.59 -15.19
CA GLY A 343 12.05 33.16 -15.23
C GLY A 343 12.54 32.43 -13.98
N GLY A 344 11.98 31.32 -13.68
CA GLY A 344 12.39 30.50 -12.55
C GLY A 344 11.76 29.13 -12.54
N THR A 345 12.32 28.23 -11.75
CA THR A 345 11.78 26.88 -11.50
C THR A 345 11.88 26.60 -10.02
N LEU A 346 10.78 26.12 -9.45
CA LEU A 346 10.74 25.52 -8.13
C LEU A 346 10.56 24.01 -8.31
N GLU A 347 11.46 23.24 -7.74
CA GLU A 347 11.38 21.76 -7.70
C GLU A 347 11.36 21.30 -6.24
N VAL A 348 10.46 20.37 -5.94
CA VAL A 348 10.31 19.78 -4.60
C VAL A 348 10.46 18.27 -4.74
N THR A 349 11.57 17.72 -4.24
CA THR A 349 11.90 16.29 -4.34
C THR A 349 11.80 15.63 -2.97
N PRO A 350 10.75 14.83 -2.70
CA PRO A 350 10.73 13.93 -1.55
C PRO A 350 11.92 12.96 -1.62
N ILE A 351 12.61 12.76 -0.51
CA ILE A 351 13.76 11.84 -0.41
C ILE A 351 13.28 10.56 0.27
N PRO A 352 13.30 9.39 -0.37
CA PRO A 352 12.81 8.13 0.16
C PRO A 352 13.48 7.67 1.44
#